data_fc4f403ce222fcceca84362bda77244d
#
_entry.id   fc4f403ce222fcceca84362bda77244d
#
_cell.length_a   1.000
_cell.length_b   1.000
_cell.length_c   1.000
_cell.angle_alpha   90.00
_cell.angle_beta   90.00
_cell.angle_gamma   90.00
#
_symmetry.space_group_name_H-M   'P 1'
#
loop_
_entity.id
_entity.type
_entity.pdbx_description
1 polymer ?
#
loop_
_entity_poly.entity_id
_entity_poly.type
_entity_poly.pdbx_seq_one_letter_code
_entity_poly.pdbx_strand_id
1 'polypeptide(L)'
;MGVTAENVAKKWNQTRLEHEGFALSSHQKAFAAQSNGFLDDEIVTIITDEGEVSMDGCIRGNTTIESMARLNPAFGDDGVVTAATSSPLTDGSVFMIVCSEEFAENNNLRPIARIVAGAVTGCAPDIMGIGPIEATKKVLERAKWDIDDVDLFELNEAFSSQSLAVMEDLGISLEKVNLHGGALAIGHPLGASGARITGKAASLLISTNSNRSIATMCIGGGMGIAIALERF
;
A
#
# COMPACT_ATOMS: atom_id res chain seq x y z
N MET A 1 -6.99 -9.09 13.59
CA MET A 1 -6.00 -8.70 12.55
C MET A 1 -4.58 -8.89 13.07
N GLY A 2 -4.15 -8.30 14.20
CA GLY A 2 -2.78 -8.44 14.69
C GLY A 2 -2.30 -9.87 14.92
N VAL A 3 -3.16 -10.75 15.47
CA VAL A 3 -2.84 -12.19 15.58
C VAL A 3 -2.57 -12.83 14.22
N THR A 4 -3.27 -12.41 13.16
CA THR A 4 -3.00 -12.92 11.80
C THR A 4 -1.66 -12.41 11.26
N ALA A 5 -1.22 -11.22 11.66
CA ALA A 5 0.10 -10.69 11.31
C ALA A 5 1.23 -11.48 12.00
N GLU A 6 1.05 -11.87 13.28
CA GLU A 6 1.97 -12.78 13.97
C GLU A 6 2.02 -14.17 13.32
N ASN A 7 0.87 -14.70 12.90
CA ASN A 7 0.82 -15.98 12.18
C ASN A 7 1.62 -15.93 10.86
N VAL A 8 1.50 -14.82 10.12
CA VAL A 8 2.30 -14.60 8.90
C VAL A 8 3.79 -14.51 9.25
N ALA A 9 4.17 -13.69 10.22
CA ALA A 9 5.56 -13.55 10.66
C ALA A 9 6.18 -14.90 11.02
N LYS A 10 5.45 -15.71 11.78
CA LYS A 10 5.89 -17.07 12.16
C LYS A 10 6.02 -18.01 10.97
N LYS A 11 5.05 -17.99 10.05
CA LYS A 11 5.01 -18.91 8.91
C LYS A 11 6.13 -18.62 7.90
N TRP A 12 6.50 -17.34 7.73
CA TRP A 12 7.59 -16.90 6.85
C TRP A 12 8.94 -16.73 7.59
N ASN A 13 9.02 -17.16 8.87
CA ASN A 13 10.23 -17.06 9.70
C ASN A 13 10.83 -15.64 9.76
N GLN A 14 9.98 -14.64 9.74
CA GLN A 14 10.40 -13.24 9.73
C GLN A 14 10.86 -12.78 11.12
N THR A 15 11.86 -11.93 11.13
CA THR A 15 12.37 -11.32 12.35
C THR A 15 11.74 -9.94 12.60
N ARG A 16 11.74 -9.52 13.84
CA ARG A 16 11.33 -8.17 14.22
C ARG A 16 12.16 -7.09 13.52
N LEU A 17 13.45 -7.30 13.34
CA LEU A 17 14.34 -6.35 12.66
C LEU A 17 13.94 -6.12 11.20
N GLU A 18 13.55 -7.18 10.49
CA GLU A 18 13.03 -7.06 9.11
C GLU A 18 11.75 -6.23 9.08
N HIS A 19 10.83 -6.44 10.03
CA HIS A 19 9.61 -5.65 10.13
C HIS A 19 9.90 -4.17 10.39
N GLU A 20 10.80 -3.88 11.33
CA GLU A 20 11.20 -2.51 11.67
C GLU A 20 11.92 -1.83 10.50
N GLY A 21 12.77 -2.56 9.77
CA GLY A 21 13.44 -2.07 8.57
C GLY A 21 12.46 -1.69 7.46
N PHE A 22 11.44 -2.52 7.23
CA PHE A 22 10.39 -2.22 6.26
C PHE A 22 9.58 -0.99 6.67
N ALA A 23 9.16 -0.90 7.94
CA ALA A 23 8.42 0.24 8.46
C ALA A 23 9.25 1.54 8.39
N LEU A 24 10.54 1.48 8.72
CA LEU A 24 11.45 2.61 8.58
C LEU A 24 11.52 3.10 7.13
N SER A 25 11.66 2.17 6.17
CA SER A 25 11.67 2.50 4.75
C SER A 25 10.36 3.19 4.31
N SER A 26 9.20 2.70 4.77
CA SER A 26 7.90 3.33 4.47
C SER A 26 7.85 4.78 4.97
N HIS A 27 8.23 5.03 6.23
CA HIS A 27 8.28 6.38 6.78
C HIS A 27 9.28 7.30 6.07
N GLN A 28 10.46 6.79 5.72
CA GLN A 28 11.48 7.58 5.00
C GLN A 28 11.00 7.97 3.59
N LYS A 29 10.40 7.03 2.85
CA LYS A 29 9.82 7.28 1.53
C LYS A 29 8.67 8.31 1.61
N ALA A 30 7.76 8.16 2.58
CA ALA A 30 6.65 9.07 2.76
C ALA A 30 7.11 10.48 3.17
N PHE A 31 8.08 10.57 4.08
CA PHE A 31 8.66 11.84 4.49
C PHE A 31 9.37 12.55 3.34
N ALA A 32 10.15 11.82 2.55
CA ALA A 32 10.80 12.37 1.37
C ALA A 32 9.77 12.83 0.33
N ALA A 33 8.73 12.05 0.06
CA ALA A 33 7.67 12.42 -0.88
C ALA A 33 6.93 13.70 -0.43
N GLN A 34 6.55 13.79 0.85
CA GLN A 34 5.89 14.99 1.40
C GLN A 34 6.82 16.21 1.38
N SER A 35 8.09 16.06 1.77
CA SER A 35 9.05 17.16 1.83
C SER A 35 9.42 17.69 0.44
N ASN A 36 9.33 16.88 -0.60
CA ASN A 36 9.62 17.28 -1.99
C ASN A 36 8.35 17.70 -2.78
N GLY A 37 7.20 17.78 -2.13
CA GLY A 37 5.95 18.20 -2.77
C GLY A 37 5.31 17.16 -3.69
N PHE A 38 5.77 15.89 -3.69
CA PHE A 38 5.20 14.84 -4.56
C PHE A 38 3.78 14.41 -4.16
N LEU A 39 3.30 14.86 -3.01
CA LEU A 39 1.94 14.59 -2.53
C LEU A 39 0.98 15.78 -2.72
N ASP A 40 1.47 16.95 -3.11
CA ASP A 40 0.70 18.19 -3.12
C ASP A 40 -0.49 18.13 -4.10
N ASP A 41 -0.31 17.50 -5.25
CA ASP A 41 -1.38 17.33 -6.26
C ASP A 41 -2.42 16.26 -5.88
N GLU A 42 -2.15 15.47 -4.84
CA GLU A 42 -3.01 14.37 -4.40
C GLU A 42 -3.80 14.70 -3.12
N ILE A 43 -3.32 15.69 -2.34
CA ILE A 43 -3.91 16.05 -1.06
C ILE A 43 -4.80 17.29 -1.23
N VAL A 44 -6.07 17.13 -0.88
CA VAL A 44 -7.01 18.26 -0.79
C VAL A 44 -6.94 18.87 0.60
N THR A 45 -6.57 20.14 0.68
CA THR A 45 -6.53 20.87 1.96
C THR A 45 -7.92 20.91 2.59
N ILE A 46 -8.02 20.55 3.85
CA ILE A 46 -9.25 20.58 4.64
C ILE A 46 -9.18 21.77 5.61
N ILE A 47 -10.22 22.59 5.64
CA ILE A 47 -10.37 23.68 6.58
C ILE A 47 -11.12 23.17 7.81
N THR A 48 -10.51 23.28 8.96
CA THR A 48 -11.10 22.92 10.27
C THR A 48 -11.17 24.13 11.18
N ASP A 49 -11.88 24.00 12.30
CA ASP A 49 -11.94 25.06 13.32
C ASP A 49 -10.56 25.35 13.96
N GLU A 50 -9.61 24.40 13.85
CA GLU A 50 -8.24 24.53 14.37
C GLU A 50 -7.23 25.04 13.32
N GLY A 51 -7.66 25.19 12.07
CA GLY A 51 -6.83 25.64 10.95
C GLY A 51 -6.85 24.73 9.74
N GLU A 52 -5.93 24.96 8.82
CA GLU A 52 -5.80 24.17 7.58
C GLU A 52 -5.01 22.89 7.83
N VAL A 53 -5.50 21.78 7.27
CA VAL A 53 -4.82 20.48 7.25
C VAL A 53 -4.54 20.10 5.79
N SER A 54 -3.26 20.14 5.42
CA SER A 54 -2.79 19.89 4.04
C SER A 54 -1.70 18.82 3.95
N MET A 55 -1.43 18.10 5.05
CA MET A 55 -0.38 17.07 5.11
C MET A 55 -0.87 15.86 5.90
N ASP A 56 -0.33 14.68 5.56
CA ASP A 56 -0.53 13.48 6.36
C ASP A 56 0.15 13.59 7.73
N GLY A 57 -0.63 13.44 8.79
CA GLY A 57 -0.18 13.64 10.18
C GLY A 57 0.52 12.44 10.82
N CYS A 58 0.52 11.28 10.18
CA CYS A 58 1.10 10.04 10.74
C CYS A 58 2.56 9.83 10.38
N ILE A 59 3.11 10.57 9.42
CA ILE A 59 4.48 10.41 8.94
C ILE A 59 5.49 10.78 10.05
N ARG A 60 6.41 9.86 10.33
CA ARG A 60 7.46 10.03 11.37
C ARG A 60 8.83 10.05 10.72
N GLY A 61 9.20 11.16 10.09
CA GLY A 61 10.46 11.30 9.36
C GLY A 61 11.73 11.16 10.21
N ASN A 62 11.62 11.28 11.53
CA ASN A 62 12.73 11.12 12.49
C ASN A 62 12.75 9.78 13.22
N THR A 63 11.92 8.82 12.79
CA THR A 63 11.94 7.48 13.39
C THR A 63 13.24 6.73 13.08
N THR A 64 13.67 5.85 13.98
CA THR A 64 14.87 5.03 13.81
C THR A 64 14.63 3.60 14.27
N ILE A 65 15.45 2.65 13.83
CA ILE A 65 15.42 1.26 14.28
C ILE A 65 15.53 1.18 15.82
N GLU A 66 16.41 1.97 16.43
CA GLU A 66 16.62 1.98 17.88
C GLU A 66 15.38 2.48 18.63
N SER A 67 14.62 3.40 18.06
CA SER A 67 13.36 3.87 18.65
C SER A 67 12.27 2.81 18.54
N MET A 68 12.17 2.12 17.41
CA MET A 68 11.21 1.03 17.19
C MET A 68 11.53 -0.20 18.05
N ALA A 69 12.80 -0.54 18.22
CA ALA A 69 13.25 -1.68 19.03
C ALA A 69 12.85 -1.59 20.52
N ARG A 70 12.52 -0.40 21.02
CA ARG A 70 12.06 -0.18 22.40
C ARG A 70 10.56 -0.44 22.59
N LEU A 71 9.82 -0.64 21.53
CA LEU A 71 8.37 -0.87 21.63
C LEU A 71 8.09 -2.31 22.07
N ASN A 72 7.07 -2.48 22.90
CA ASN A 72 6.59 -3.81 23.25
C ASN A 72 5.84 -4.45 22.08
N PRO A 73 5.82 -5.79 21.98
CA PRO A 73 4.90 -6.49 21.11
C PRO A 73 3.45 -6.04 21.34
N ALA A 74 2.67 -5.91 20.27
CA ALA A 74 1.30 -5.39 20.36
C ALA A 74 0.23 -6.49 20.44
N PHE A 75 0.55 -7.73 20.04
CA PHE A 75 -0.43 -8.81 19.88
C PHE A 75 -0.01 -10.14 20.54
N GLY A 76 0.67 -10.06 21.65
CA GLY A 76 1.11 -11.19 22.48
C GLY A 76 2.50 -10.95 23.03
N ASP A 77 2.78 -11.45 24.23
CA ASP A 77 4.02 -11.15 24.97
C ASP A 77 5.29 -11.61 24.22
N ASP A 78 5.20 -12.72 23.48
CA ASP A 78 6.30 -13.28 22.67
C ASP A 78 6.19 -12.88 21.19
N GLY A 79 5.37 -11.90 20.84
CA GLY A 79 5.15 -11.45 19.46
C GLY A 79 6.31 -10.62 18.90
N VAL A 80 6.34 -10.48 17.58
CA VAL A 80 7.31 -9.66 16.83
C VAL A 80 6.68 -8.43 16.20
N VAL A 81 5.35 -8.38 16.14
CA VAL A 81 4.59 -7.26 15.57
C VAL A 81 4.37 -6.20 16.65
N THR A 82 4.72 -4.96 16.32
CA THR A 82 4.62 -3.80 17.23
C THR A 82 3.71 -2.72 16.66
N ALA A 83 3.45 -1.69 17.43
CA ALA A 83 2.75 -0.50 16.94
C ALA A 83 3.46 0.17 15.76
N ALA A 84 4.80 0.14 15.70
CA ALA A 84 5.57 0.72 14.60
C ALA A 84 5.50 -0.12 13.31
N THR A 85 5.19 -1.41 13.41
CA THR A 85 5.13 -2.36 12.29
C THR A 85 3.69 -2.72 11.89
N SER A 86 2.75 -1.93 12.41
CA SER A 86 1.31 -1.99 12.14
C SER A 86 0.83 -0.64 11.62
N SER A 87 -0.04 -0.62 10.62
CA SER A 87 -0.65 0.62 10.16
C SER A 87 -1.49 1.25 11.28
N PRO A 88 -1.41 2.57 11.50
CA PRO A 88 -2.24 3.25 12.46
C PRO A 88 -3.72 3.27 12.03
N LEU A 89 -4.62 3.30 13.01
CA LEU A 89 -6.04 3.55 12.78
C LEU A 89 -6.20 5.05 12.46
N THR A 90 -6.75 5.33 11.29
CA THR A 90 -6.89 6.70 10.79
C THR A 90 -8.22 6.90 10.10
N ASP A 91 -8.68 8.13 10.11
CA ASP A 91 -9.73 8.58 9.21
C ASP A 91 -9.12 8.99 7.86
N GLY A 92 -9.92 8.95 6.81
CA GLY A 92 -9.48 9.36 5.48
C GLY A 92 -10.60 9.21 4.45
N SER A 93 -10.54 10.05 3.43
CA SER A 93 -11.46 10.03 2.29
C SER A 93 -10.67 10.17 1.00
N VAL A 94 -11.06 9.45 -0.03
CA VAL A 94 -10.44 9.49 -1.36
C VAL A 94 -11.52 9.54 -2.42
N PHE A 95 -11.32 10.38 -3.40
CA PHE A 95 -12.16 10.48 -4.59
C PHE A 95 -11.34 10.22 -5.84
N MET A 96 -11.89 9.41 -6.73
CA MET A 96 -11.38 9.28 -8.10
C MET A 96 -12.53 9.10 -9.07
N ILE A 97 -12.35 9.55 -10.31
CA ILE A 97 -13.31 9.33 -11.39
C ILE A 97 -12.87 8.10 -12.18
N VAL A 98 -13.76 7.14 -12.29
CA VAL A 98 -13.63 5.98 -13.18
C VAL A 98 -14.72 6.08 -14.23
N CYS A 99 -14.35 6.07 -15.49
CA CYS A 99 -15.28 6.22 -16.61
C CYS A 99 -14.85 5.40 -17.82
N SER A 100 -15.74 5.27 -18.81
CA SER A 100 -15.37 4.69 -20.10
C SER A 100 -14.49 5.66 -20.90
N GLU A 101 -13.72 5.12 -21.85
CA GLU A 101 -12.91 5.92 -22.78
C GLU A 101 -13.78 6.90 -23.58
N GLU A 102 -14.93 6.43 -24.08
CA GLU A 102 -15.92 7.28 -24.76
C GLU A 102 -16.40 8.46 -23.90
N PHE A 103 -16.66 8.23 -22.60
CA PHE A 103 -17.07 9.30 -21.70
C PHE A 103 -15.94 10.32 -21.51
N ALA A 104 -14.70 9.84 -21.35
CA ALA A 104 -13.54 10.71 -21.20
C ALA A 104 -13.35 11.60 -22.43
N GLU A 105 -13.43 11.03 -23.63
CA GLU A 105 -13.34 11.77 -24.91
C GLU A 105 -14.43 12.81 -25.05
N ASN A 106 -15.71 12.41 -24.83
CA ASN A 106 -16.86 13.30 -24.97
C ASN A 106 -16.86 14.48 -23.97
N ASN A 107 -16.16 14.34 -22.84
CA ASN A 107 -16.06 15.38 -21.81
C ASN A 107 -14.68 16.05 -21.76
N ASN A 108 -13.80 15.79 -22.72
CA ASN A 108 -12.43 16.33 -22.78
C ASN A 108 -11.63 16.07 -21.48
N LEU A 109 -11.84 14.92 -20.85
CA LEU A 109 -11.06 14.49 -19.69
C LEU A 109 -9.72 13.91 -20.16
N ARG A 110 -8.70 14.03 -19.34
CA ARG A 110 -7.39 13.40 -19.57
C ARG A 110 -7.25 12.21 -18.64
N PRO A 111 -7.48 10.97 -19.10
CA PRO A 111 -7.22 9.79 -18.29
C PRO A 111 -5.72 9.70 -17.95
N ILE A 112 -5.42 9.28 -16.73
CA ILE A 112 -4.03 9.08 -16.28
C ILE A 112 -3.61 7.61 -16.37
N ALA A 113 -4.58 6.69 -16.27
CA ALA A 113 -4.33 5.27 -16.40
C ALA A 113 -5.59 4.55 -16.90
N ARG A 114 -5.38 3.39 -17.53
CA ARG A 114 -6.42 2.43 -17.89
C ARG A 114 -6.44 1.30 -16.87
N ILE A 115 -7.63 0.93 -16.38
CA ILE A 115 -7.83 -0.30 -15.61
C ILE A 115 -7.87 -1.47 -16.62
N VAL A 116 -6.85 -2.30 -16.59
CA VAL A 116 -6.71 -3.44 -17.52
C VAL A 116 -7.46 -4.66 -17.00
N ALA A 117 -7.30 -4.96 -15.72
CA ALA A 117 -7.95 -6.11 -15.09
C ALA A 117 -8.09 -5.88 -13.57
N GLY A 118 -9.02 -6.62 -12.97
CA GLY A 118 -9.15 -6.74 -11.51
C GLY A 118 -9.34 -8.21 -11.11
N ALA A 119 -8.87 -8.56 -9.93
CA ALA A 119 -9.02 -9.91 -9.37
C ALA A 119 -9.25 -9.87 -7.87
N VAL A 120 -10.10 -10.77 -7.39
CA VAL A 120 -10.32 -11.05 -5.97
C VAL A 120 -10.09 -12.54 -5.75
N THR A 121 -9.45 -12.89 -4.64
CA THR A 121 -9.13 -14.26 -4.25
C THR A 121 -9.38 -14.48 -2.77
N GLY A 122 -9.53 -15.75 -2.37
CA GLY A 122 -9.62 -16.16 -0.97
C GLY A 122 -8.30 -16.77 -0.49
N CYS A 123 -8.05 -16.68 0.80
CA CYS A 123 -6.99 -17.41 1.50
C CYS A 123 -7.46 -17.82 2.90
N ALA A 124 -6.63 -18.58 3.63
CA ALA A 124 -6.94 -18.93 5.00
C ALA A 124 -7.09 -17.68 5.89
N PRO A 125 -8.19 -17.56 6.67
CA PRO A 125 -8.48 -16.35 7.44
C PRO A 125 -7.42 -16.00 8.50
N ASP A 126 -6.76 -17.02 9.07
CA ASP A 126 -5.72 -16.89 10.09
C ASP A 126 -4.40 -16.30 9.58
N ILE A 127 -4.23 -16.25 8.25
CA ILE A 127 -3.11 -15.61 7.55
C ILE A 127 -3.62 -14.66 6.45
N MET A 128 -4.72 -13.97 6.69
CA MET A 128 -5.40 -13.13 5.70
C MET A 128 -4.47 -12.12 5.00
N GLY A 129 -3.39 -11.72 5.65
CA GLY A 129 -2.41 -10.75 5.13
C GLY A 129 -1.78 -11.16 3.80
N ILE A 130 -1.74 -12.45 3.48
CA ILE A 130 -1.17 -12.97 2.23
C ILE A 130 -2.16 -12.97 1.05
N GLY A 131 -3.40 -12.55 1.25
CA GLY A 131 -4.40 -12.46 0.18
C GLY A 131 -3.92 -11.79 -1.12
N PRO A 132 -3.09 -10.72 -1.05
CA PRO A 132 -2.48 -10.09 -2.23
C PRO A 132 -1.70 -11.03 -3.15
N ILE A 133 -1.11 -12.11 -2.64
CA ILE A 133 -0.28 -13.04 -3.44
C ILE A 133 -1.12 -13.62 -4.59
N GLU A 134 -2.18 -14.33 -4.24
CA GLU A 134 -3.03 -14.99 -5.25
C GLU A 134 -3.85 -13.97 -6.06
N ALA A 135 -4.23 -12.83 -5.45
CA ALA A 135 -4.91 -11.76 -6.17
C ALA A 135 -4.01 -11.15 -7.25
N THR A 136 -2.73 -10.93 -6.94
CA THR A 136 -1.73 -10.41 -7.90
C THR A 136 -1.44 -11.41 -9.00
N LYS A 137 -1.21 -12.70 -8.69
CA LYS A 137 -1.04 -13.74 -9.72
C LYS A 137 -2.24 -13.78 -10.66
N LYS A 138 -3.45 -13.78 -10.12
CA LYS A 138 -4.67 -13.84 -10.91
C LYS A 138 -4.92 -12.59 -11.76
N VAL A 139 -4.57 -11.40 -11.27
CA VAL A 139 -4.72 -10.18 -12.07
C VAL A 139 -3.69 -10.11 -13.19
N LEU A 140 -2.46 -10.59 -12.97
CA LEU A 140 -1.43 -10.73 -13.99
C LEU A 140 -1.88 -11.69 -15.12
N GLU A 141 -2.43 -12.87 -14.76
CA GLU A 141 -3.01 -13.81 -15.72
C GLU A 141 -4.09 -13.14 -16.58
N ARG A 142 -5.01 -12.39 -15.95
CA ARG A 142 -6.08 -11.67 -16.66
C ARG A 142 -5.58 -10.55 -17.57
N ALA A 143 -4.56 -9.84 -17.12
CA ALA A 143 -3.90 -8.79 -17.89
C ALA A 143 -3.00 -9.36 -18.98
N LYS A 144 -2.65 -10.64 -18.93
CA LYS A 144 -1.65 -11.32 -19.77
C LYS A 144 -0.27 -10.67 -19.65
N TRP A 145 0.12 -10.35 -18.41
CA TRP A 145 1.42 -9.79 -18.06
C TRP A 145 2.23 -10.79 -17.26
N ASP A 146 3.52 -10.78 -17.45
CA ASP A 146 4.47 -11.36 -16.51
C ASP A 146 4.73 -10.36 -15.37
N ILE A 147 5.14 -10.86 -14.21
CA ILE A 147 5.43 -10.00 -13.06
C ILE A 147 6.59 -9.03 -13.34
N ASP A 148 7.53 -9.44 -14.17
CA ASP A 148 8.68 -8.62 -14.59
C ASP A 148 8.27 -7.45 -15.49
N ASP A 149 7.12 -7.54 -16.16
CA ASP A 149 6.53 -6.45 -16.95
C ASP A 149 5.99 -5.30 -16.10
N VAL A 150 5.84 -5.51 -14.78
CA VAL A 150 5.29 -4.51 -13.86
C VAL A 150 6.40 -3.61 -13.35
N ASP A 151 6.25 -2.32 -13.58
CA ASP A 151 7.23 -1.30 -13.20
C ASP A 151 7.15 -0.97 -11.70
N LEU A 152 5.94 -0.89 -11.14
CA LEU A 152 5.73 -0.51 -9.75
C LEU A 152 4.49 -1.19 -9.14
N PHE A 153 4.51 -1.31 -7.81
CA PHE A 153 3.44 -1.88 -7.00
C PHE A 153 3.03 -0.93 -5.89
N GLU A 154 1.75 -0.71 -5.74
CA GLU A 154 1.14 -0.14 -4.53
C GLU A 154 0.52 -1.28 -3.71
N LEU A 155 1.27 -1.77 -2.75
CA LEU A 155 0.87 -2.81 -1.81
C LEU A 155 0.44 -2.16 -0.51
N ASN A 156 -0.83 -2.33 -0.11
CA ASN A 156 -1.28 -1.79 1.16
C ASN A 156 -0.53 -2.43 2.34
N GLU A 157 0.07 -1.60 3.16
CA GLU A 157 0.91 -2.00 4.30
C GLU A 157 0.06 -2.09 5.59
N ALA A 158 -0.83 -3.09 5.66
CA ALA A 158 -1.59 -3.29 6.90
C ALA A 158 -0.67 -3.67 8.07
N PHE A 159 0.37 -4.47 7.80
CA PHE A 159 1.46 -4.86 8.70
C PHE A 159 2.74 -5.08 7.89
N SER A 160 3.89 -4.82 8.50
CA SER A 160 5.19 -5.14 7.86
C SER A 160 5.30 -6.62 7.50
N SER A 161 4.87 -7.51 8.40
CA SER A 161 4.95 -8.97 8.20
C SER A 161 4.20 -9.42 6.93
N GLN A 162 3.00 -8.90 6.74
CA GLN A 162 2.18 -9.21 5.58
C GLN A 162 2.82 -8.69 4.28
N SER A 163 3.36 -7.46 4.30
CA SER A 163 3.98 -6.86 3.11
C SER A 163 5.25 -7.62 2.70
N LEU A 164 6.10 -7.97 3.66
CA LEU A 164 7.30 -8.77 3.42
C LEU A 164 6.98 -10.16 2.85
N ALA A 165 5.99 -10.86 3.42
CA ALA A 165 5.57 -12.17 2.91
C ALA A 165 5.05 -12.09 1.48
N VAL A 166 4.27 -11.05 1.14
CA VAL A 166 3.78 -10.84 -0.22
C VAL A 166 4.92 -10.56 -1.19
N MET A 167 5.86 -9.72 -0.80
CA MET A 167 7.02 -9.39 -1.63
C MET A 167 7.91 -10.62 -1.87
N GLU A 168 8.17 -11.42 -0.83
CA GLU A 168 8.95 -12.66 -0.92
C GLU A 168 8.33 -13.66 -1.88
N ASP A 169 7.04 -13.99 -1.69
CA ASP A 169 6.34 -15.00 -2.51
C ASP A 169 6.14 -14.58 -3.97
N LEU A 170 6.07 -13.28 -4.24
CA LEU A 170 5.95 -12.73 -5.59
C LEU A 170 7.31 -12.39 -6.23
N GLY A 171 8.40 -12.44 -5.47
CA GLY A 171 9.73 -12.05 -5.95
C GLY A 171 9.87 -10.56 -6.28
N ILE A 172 9.13 -9.69 -5.56
CA ILE A 172 9.10 -8.25 -5.85
C ILE A 172 10.16 -7.51 -5.04
N SER A 173 10.98 -6.71 -5.70
CA SER A 173 11.97 -5.84 -5.05
C SER A 173 11.29 -4.67 -4.31
N LEU A 174 11.82 -4.33 -3.11
CA LEU A 174 11.38 -3.16 -2.32
C LEU A 174 11.48 -1.83 -3.10
N GLU A 175 12.36 -1.77 -4.08
CA GLU A 175 12.55 -0.59 -4.94
C GLU A 175 11.35 -0.32 -5.85
N LYS A 176 10.57 -1.37 -6.19
CA LYS A 176 9.35 -1.25 -6.99
C LYS A 176 8.09 -1.04 -6.12
N VAL A 177 8.16 -1.16 -4.80
CA VAL A 177 6.99 -1.16 -3.90
C VAL A 177 6.88 0.16 -3.16
N ASN A 178 5.67 0.76 -3.21
CA ASN A 178 5.30 1.94 -2.43
C ASN A 178 6.37 3.03 -2.49
N LEU A 179 6.60 3.57 -3.69
CA LEU A 179 7.70 4.53 -3.95
C LEU A 179 7.63 5.78 -3.07
N HIS A 180 6.43 6.19 -2.67
CA HIS A 180 6.17 7.33 -1.79
C HIS A 180 5.74 6.91 -0.37
N GLY A 181 6.16 5.71 0.07
CA GLY A 181 5.73 5.14 1.34
C GLY A 181 4.30 4.59 1.29
N GLY A 182 3.86 3.94 2.34
CA GLY A 182 2.56 3.28 2.41
C GLY A 182 1.86 3.43 3.76
N ALA A 183 0.91 2.55 4.02
CA ALA A 183 -0.02 2.67 5.15
C ALA A 183 0.63 2.64 6.53
N LEU A 184 1.82 2.09 6.69
CA LEU A 184 2.58 2.17 7.95
C LEU A 184 2.92 3.61 8.29
N ALA A 185 3.24 4.42 7.28
CA ALA A 185 3.61 5.82 7.43
C ALA A 185 2.40 6.77 7.42
N ILE A 186 1.45 6.57 6.48
CA ILE A 186 0.36 7.52 6.23
C ILE A 186 -0.99 7.08 6.79
N GLY A 187 -1.11 5.85 7.31
CA GLY A 187 -2.34 5.31 7.84
C GLY A 187 -3.14 4.43 6.87
N HIS A 188 -4.12 3.72 7.44
CA HIS A 188 -4.97 2.78 6.72
C HIS A 188 -6.46 3.02 7.01
N PRO A 189 -7.05 4.09 6.48
CA PRO A 189 -8.50 4.30 6.57
C PRO A 189 -9.19 3.26 5.67
N LEU A 190 -9.82 2.24 6.30
CA LEU A 190 -10.27 1.01 5.64
C LEU A 190 -11.12 1.26 4.39
N GLY A 191 -12.07 2.19 4.47
CA GLY A 191 -12.95 2.52 3.34
C GLY A 191 -12.29 3.32 2.22
N ALA A 192 -11.16 3.97 2.48
CA ALA A 192 -10.46 4.83 1.52
C ALA A 192 -9.23 4.17 0.88
N SER A 193 -8.60 3.22 1.58
CA SER A 193 -7.28 2.67 1.17
C SER A 193 -7.27 2.05 -0.22
N GLY A 194 -8.34 1.36 -0.63
CA GLY A 194 -8.40 0.77 -1.97
C GLY A 194 -8.32 1.82 -3.08
N ALA A 195 -9.09 2.90 -2.93
CA ALA A 195 -9.04 4.04 -3.86
C ALA A 195 -7.69 4.77 -3.78
N ARG A 196 -7.15 4.95 -2.56
CA ARG A 196 -5.84 5.59 -2.36
C ARG A 196 -4.72 4.88 -3.10
N ILE A 197 -4.54 3.57 -2.88
CA ILE A 197 -3.45 2.82 -3.53
C ILE A 197 -3.65 2.73 -5.05
N THR A 198 -4.89 2.66 -5.52
CA THR A 198 -5.20 2.65 -6.96
C THR A 198 -4.88 4.00 -7.61
N GLY A 199 -5.31 5.10 -6.98
CA GLY A 199 -5.00 6.46 -7.43
C GLY A 199 -3.51 6.76 -7.39
N LYS A 200 -2.81 6.35 -6.32
CA LYS A 200 -1.35 6.49 -6.20
C LYS A 200 -0.62 5.70 -7.29
N ALA A 201 -1.00 4.45 -7.54
CA ALA A 201 -0.41 3.64 -8.61
C ALA A 201 -0.56 4.32 -9.98
N ALA A 202 -1.75 4.88 -10.27
CA ALA A 202 -1.99 5.63 -11.51
C ALA A 202 -1.15 6.91 -11.60
N SER A 203 -1.07 7.70 -10.53
CA SER A 203 -0.26 8.93 -10.45
C SER A 203 1.23 8.64 -10.65
N LEU A 204 1.74 7.58 -10.02
CA LEU A 204 3.14 7.17 -10.16
C LEU A 204 3.50 6.75 -11.59
N LEU A 205 2.57 6.15 -12.36
CA LEU A 205 2.83 5.86 -13.78
C LEU A 205 3.20 7.11 -14.56
N ILE A 206 2.56 8.24 -14.25
CA ILE A 206 2.86 9.52 -14.91
C ILE A 206 4.16 10.12 -14.39
N SER A 207 4.30 10.26 -13.06
CA SER A 207 5.42 10.98 -12.44
C SER A 207 6.77 10.27 -12.62
N THR A 208 6.78 8.93 -12.73
CA THR A 208 8.00 8.14 -12.95
C THR A 208 8.21 7.74 -14.41
N ASN A 209 7.30 8.13 -15.32
CA ASN A 209 7.31 7.68 -16.71
C ASN A 209 7.27 6.15 -16.88
N SER A 210 6.59 5.47 -15.95
CA SER A 210 6.36 4.02 -15.96
C SER A 210 5.14 3.67 -16.81
N ASN A 211 4.97 2.39 -17.17
CA ASN A 211 3.89 1.95 -18.06
C ASN A 211 2.86 1.08 -17.33
N ARG A 212 3.28 0.19 -16.42
CA ARG A 212 2.43 -0.81 -15.80
C ARG A 212 2.57 -0.81 -14.28
N SER A 213 1.44 -0.84 -13.60
CA SER A 213 1.43 -0.92 -12.14
C SER A 213 0.35 -1.89 -11.64
N ILE A 214 0.57 -2.38 -10.41
CA ILE A 214 -0.40 -3.17 -9.68
C ILE A 214 -0.69 -2.49 -8.34
N ALA A 215 -1.97 -2.25 -8.05
CA ALA A 215 -2.45 -1.91 -6.72
C ALA A 215 -3.08 -3.14 -6.08
N THR A 216 -2.65 -3.52 -4.88
CA THR A 216 -3.14 -4.73 -4.21
C THR A 216 -3.23 -4.57 -2.69
N MET A 217 -4.20 -5.23 -2.08
CA MET A 217 -4.41 -5.21 -0.64
C MET A 217 -5.05 -6.49 -0.12
N CYS A 218 -4.73 -6.83 1.13
CA CYS A 218 -5.43 -7.86 1.88
C CYS A 218 -6.78 -7.34 2.38
N ILE A 219 -7.71 -8.26 2.59
CA ILE A 219 -9.05 -7.96 3.10
C ILE A 219 -9.32 -8.88 4.29
N GLY A 220 -9.87 -8.34 5.35
CA GLY A 220 -10.26 -9.11 6.54
C GLY A 220 -11.18 -10.30 6.19
N GLY A 221 -11.04 -11.40 6.92
CA GLY A 221 -11.78 -12.62 6.65
C GLY A 221 -11.08 -13.61 5.70
N GLY A 222 -9.90 -13.28 5.18
CA GLY A 222 -9.10 -14.17 4.33
C GLY A 222 -9.32 -13.92 2.84
N MET A 223 -9.16 -12.69 2.39
CA MET A 223 -9.29 -12.30 0.99
C MET A 223 -8.16 -11.36 0.56
N GLY A 224 -7.94 -11.28 -0.75
CA GLY A 224 -7.08 -10.30 -1.40
C GLY A 224 -7.73 -9.75 -2.65
N ILE A 225 -7.39 -8.51 -2.98
CA ILE A 225 -7.79 -7.84 -4.22
C ILE A 225 -6.58 -7.23 -4.89
N ALA A 226 -6.56 -7.27 -6.23
CA ALA A 226 -5.55 -6.60 -7.04
C ALA A 226 -6.18 -5.97 -8.28
N ILE A 227 -5.63 -4.83 -8.69
CA ILE A 227 -5.99 -4.12 -9.92
C ILE A 227 -4.71 -3.88 -10.73
N ALA A 228 -4.75 -4.22 -12.02
CA ALA A 228 -3.69 -3.92 -12.99
C ALA A 228 -4.03 -2.62 -13.72
N LEU A 229 -3.08 -1.70 -13.74
CA LEU A 229 -3.19 -0.40 -14.37
C LEU A 229 -2.09 -0.24 -15.43
N GLU A 230 -2.46 0.35 -16.56
CA GLU A 230 -1.53 0.74 -17.62
C GLU A 230 -1.64 2.24 -17.86
N ARG A 231 -0.51 2.91 -18.07
CA ARG A 231 -0.49 4.34 -18.40
C ARG A 231 -1.31 4.61 -19.67
N PHE A 232 -2.11 5.64 -19.65
CA PHE A 232 -2.95 6.02 -20.79
C PHE A 232 -2.17 6.80 -21.85
#